data_7141fa7a45aa27da7c2484a79a6072c4
#
_entry.id   7141fa7a45aa27da7c2484a79a6072c4
#
_cell.length_a   1.000
_cell.length_b   1.000
_cell.length_c   1.000
_cell.angle_alpha   90.00
_cell.angle_beta   90.00
_cell.angle_gamma   90.00
#
_symmetry.space_group_name_H-M   'P 1'
#
loop_
_entity.id
_entity.type
_entity.pdbx_description
1 polymer ?
#
loop_
_entity_poly.entity_id
_entity_poly.type
_entity_poly.pdbx_seq_one_letter_code
_entity_poly.pdbx_strand_id
1 'polypeptide(L)'
;PEPTRADKAMIKLHEFRRKGPGYITEWLQARRDWAEEKARMAEEAETESSRGYQNRAIEAAFRDALPHVALEDYDAPVALFRPPLDKHWKVTGGRWISSAKEYVFDDNDWSPLMPNLTVLEVPGDHDSMVLEPNVRVMASKLRTQILEAEA
;
A
#
# COMPACT_ATOMS: atom_id res chain seq x y z
N PRO A 1 3.17 -8.38 1.24
CA PRO A 1 4.44 -9.09 1.00
C PRO A 1 5.26 -8.39 -0.10
N GLU A 2 6.57 -8.33 0.09
CA GLU A 2 7.48 -7.74 -0.90
C GLU A 2 7.62 -8.60 -2.15
N PRO A 3 7.79 -7.96 -3.35
CA PRO A 3 8.08 -8.67 -4.59
C PRO A 3 9.33 -9.55 -4.52
N THR A 4 9.24 -10.73 -5.10
CA THR A 4 10.37 -11.66 -5.16
C THR A 4 11.55 -11.08 -5.96
N ARG A 5 12.74 -11.67 -5.79
CA ARG A 5 13.92 -11.25 -6.58
C ARG A 5 13.70 -11.41 -8.09
N ALA A 6 12.94 -12.43 -8.49
CA ALA A 6 12.57 -12.65 -9.89
C ALA A 6 11.63 -11.56 -10.42
N ASP A 7 10.62 -11.18 -9.64
CA ASP A 7 9.70 -10.11 -10.01
C ASP A 7 10.42 -8.76 -10.07
N LYS A 8 11.30 -8.47 -9.10
CA LYS A 8 12.16 -7.25 -9.11
C LYS A 8 13.08 -7.21 -10.35
N ALA A 9 13.62 -8.37 -10.78
CA ALA A 9 14.42 -8.45 -12.02
C ALA A 9 13.57 -8.22 -13.26
N MET A 10 12.36 -8.77 -13.31
CA MET A 10 11.42 -8.60 -14.41
C MET A 10 10.99 -7.13 -14.58
N ILE A 11 10.72 -6.43 -13.49
CA ILE A 11 10.41 -4.98 -13.50
C ILE A 11 11.58 -4.19 -14.09
N LYS A 12 12.82 -4.47 -13.64
CA LYS A 12 14.02 -3.80 -14.18
C LYS A 12 14.21 -4.04 -15.67
N LEU A 13 13.97 -5.28 -16.13
CA LEU A 13 14.04 -5.62 -17.55
C LEU A 13 12.98 -4.89 -18.38
N HIS A 14 11.75 -4.80 -17.84
CA HIS A 14 10.65 -4.10 -18.49
C HIS A 14 10.94 -2.60 -18.59
N GLU A 15 11.42 -1.97 -17.51
CA GLU A 15 11.81 -0.55 -17.51
C GLU A 15 12.99 -0.28 -18.44
N PHE A 16 13.98 -1.17 -18.46
CA PHE A 16 15.12 -1.06 -19.38
C PHE A 16 14.68 -1.15 -20.85
N ARG A 17 13.76 -2.06 -21.18
CA ARG A 17 13.21 -2.16 -22.55
C ARG A 17 12.41 -0.94 -22.96
N ARG A 18 11.67 -0.33 -22.01
CA ARG A 18 10.83 0.85 -22.25
C ARG A 18 11.66 2.13 -22.39
N LYS A 19 12.65 2.33 -21.52
CA LYS A 19 13.44 3.57 -21.41
C LYS A 19 14.80 3.51 -22.07
N GLY A 20 15.26 2.32 -22.49
CA GLY A 20 16.58 2.13 -23.10
C GLY A 20 17.74 2.34 -22.10
N PRO A 21 18.98 2.62 -22.62
CA PRO A 21 20.18 2.78 -21.77
C PRO A 21 20.09 3.88 -20.72
N GLY A 22 19.27 4.92 -20.97
CA GLY A 22 19.04 6.02 -20.03
C GLY A 22 18.46 5.58 -18.69
N TYR A 23 17.78 4.43 -18.64
CA TYR A 23 17.26 3.87 -17.39
C TYR A 23 18.36 3.58 -16.37
N ILE A 24 19.56 3.18 -16.80
CA ILE A 24 20.67 2.87 -15.87
C ILE A 24 21.12 4.15 -15.17
N THR A 25 21.22 5.25 -15.91
CA THR A 25 21.63 6.55 -15.35
C THR A 25 20.57 7.10 -14.38
N GLU A 26 19.28 7.05 -14.76
CA GLU A 26 18.17 7.42 -13.89
C GLU A 26 18.13 6.57 -12.59
N TRP A 27 18.34 5.25 -12.72
CA TRP A 27 18.36 4.34 -11.58
C TRP A 27 19.54 4.62 -10.62
N LEU A 28 20.72 4.91 -11.17
CA LEU A 28 21.89 5.27 -10.36
C LEU A 28 21.69 6.60 -9.65
N GLN A 29 21.09 7.57 -10.34
CA GLN A 29 20.78 8.88 -9.77
C GLN A 29 19.74 8.76 -8.64
N ALA A 30 18.62 8.10 -8.90
CA ALA A 30 17.58 7.85 -7.90
C ALA A 30 18.12 7.10 -6.65
N ARG A 31 19.10 6.21 -6.84
CA ARG A 31 19.75 5.51 -5.73
C ARG A 31 20.64 6.43 -4.89
N ARG A 32 21.33 7.40 -5.53
CA ARG A 32 22.13 8.42 -4.82
C ARG A 32 21.23 9.37 -4.06
N ASP A 33 20.19 9.91 -4.74
CA ASP A 33 19.23 10.83 -4.15
C ASP A 33 18.54 10.19 -2.91
N TRP A 34 18.18 8.90 -3.01
CA TRP A 34 17.61 8.17 -1.88
C TRP A 34 18.61 7.97 -0.72
N ALA A 35 19.90 7.75 -1.02
CA ALA A 35 20.92 7.61 0.01
C ALA A 35 21.18 8.95 0.73
N GLU A 36 21.18 10.05 -0.02
CA GLU A 36 21.31 11.42 0.53
C GLU A 36 20.10 11.79 1.37
N GLU A 37 18.88 11.50 0.88
CA GLU A 37 17.64 11.73 1.62
C GLU A 37 17.59 10.94 2.92
N LYS A 38 18.00 9.67 2.89
CA LYS A 38 18.09 8.83 4.08
C LYS A 38 19.10 9.35 5.09
N ALA A 39 20.25 9.86 4.63
CA ALA A 39 21.26 10.49 5.48
C ALA A 39 20.72 11.78 6.14
N ARG A 40 20.02 12.62 5.35
CA ARG A 40 19.38 13.83 5.86
C ARG A 40 18.30 13.51 6.89
N MET A 41 17.43 12.55 6.63
CA MET A 41 16.42 12.11 7.58
C MET A 41 17.03 11.56 8.87
N ALA A 42 18.18 10.90 8.80
CA ALA A 42 18.89 10.41 9.99
C ALA A 42 19.45 11.57 10.81
N GLU A 43 20.00 12.61 10.16
CA GLU A 43 20.53 13.80 10.81
C GLU A 43 19.43 14.68 11.42
N GLU A 44 18.32 14.87 10.69
CA GLU A 44 17.12 15.55 11.21
C GLU A 44 16.53 14.80 12.41
N ALA A 45 16.60 13.46 12.37
CA ALA A 45 16.14 12.59 13.44
C ALA A 45 16.94 12.73 14.73
N GLU A 46 18.22 13.07 14.65
CA GLU A 46 19.06 13.39 15.83
C GLU A 46 18.79 14.78 16.38
N THR A 47 18.34 15.70 15.53
CA THR A 47 18.16 17.13 15.88
C THR A 47 16.74 17.45 16.38
N GLU A 48 15.72 16.68 15.98
CA GLU A 48 14.33 16.87 16.45
C GLU A 48 14.12 16.32 17.85
N SER A 49 14.38 17.18 18.81
CA SER A 49 14.15 16.98 20.24
C SER A 49 12.67 16.80 20.60
N SER A 50 12.39 15.73 21.33
CA SER A 50 11.24 15.41 22.22
C SER A 50 9.87 15.09 21.60
N ARG A 51 9.29 15.82 20.65
CA ARG A 51 7.97 15.47 20.09
C ARG A 51 8.04 14.33 19.08
N GLY A 52 9.05 14.31 18.23
CA GLY A 52 9.31 13.20 17.30
C GLY A 52 9.72 11.91 18.02
N TYR A 53 10.32 12.00 19.20
CA TYR A 53 10.75 10.85 19.99
C TYR A 53 9.59 10.00 20.50
N GLN A 54 8.50 10.62 20.97
CA GLN A 54 7.31 9.89 21.45
C GLN A 54 6.61 9.14 20.31
N ASN A 55 6.45 9.77 19.14
CA ASN A 55 5.85 9.11 17.99
C ASN A 55 6.69 7.93 17.50
N ARG A 56 8.01 8.04 17.48
CA ARG A 56 8.92 6.94 17.09
C ARG A 56 8.89 5.78 18.07
N ALA A 57 8.81 6.06 19.36
CA ALA A 57 8.70 5.00 20.37
C ALA A 57 7.38 4.24 20.21
N ILE A 58 6.28 4.94 19.93
CA ILE A 58 4.97 4.35 19.65
C ILE A 58 5.02 3.53 18.35
N GLU A 59 5.58 4.06 17.28
CA GLU A 59 5.75 3.35 16.02
C GLU A 59 6.64 2.10 16.15
N ALA A 60 7.72 2.18 16.90
CA ALA A 60 8.60 1.05 17.18
C ALA A 60 7.86 -0.03 17.98
N ALA A 61 7.18 0.36 19.07
CA ALA A 61 6.40 -0.57 19.88
C ALA A 61 5.28 -1.24 19.08
N PHE A 62 4.60 -0.49 18.20
CA PHE A 62 3.58 -1.03 17.32
C PHE A 62 4.17 -2.03 16.31
N ARG A 63 5.30 -1.69 15.70
CA ARG A 63 6.01 -2.58 14.75
C ARG A 63 6.49 -3.87 15.42
N ASP A 64 6.99 -3.76 16.64
CA ASP A 64 7.44 -4.91 17.42
C ASP A 64 6.24 -5.80 17.86
N ALA A 65 5.06 -5.22 18.08
CA ALA A 65 3.85 -5.96 18.44
C ALA A 65 3.23 -6.71 17.25
N LEU A 66 3.32 -6.19 16.02
CA LEU A 66 2.68 -6.76 14.83
C LEU A 66 2.97 -8.27 14.61
N PRO A 67 4.23 -8.77 14.74
CA PRO A 67 4.51 -10.20 14.57
C PRO A 67 3.88 -11.11 15.62
N HIS A 68 3.42 -10.54 16.73
CA HIS A 68 2.81 -11.27 17.85
C HIS A 68 1.26 -11.24 17.81
N VAL A 69 0.68 -10.51 16.86
CA VAL A 69 -0.78 -10.49 16.66
C VAL A 69 -1.19 -11.75 15.91
N ALA A 70 -1.96 -12.59 16.55
CA ALA A 70 -2.65 -13.70 15.89
C ALA A 70 -3.91 -13.15 15.21
N LEU A 71 -4.00 -13.30 13.89
CA LEU A 71 -5.22 -13.02 13.15
C LEU A 71 -6.11 -14.26 13.19
N GLU A 72 -7.37 -14.06 13.50
CA GLU A 72 -8.40 -15.11 13.53
C GLU A 72 -9.34 -14.94 12.34
N ASP A 73 -9.94 -16.05 11.90
CA ASP A 73 -10.95 -16.03 10.85
C ASP A 73 -12.19 -15.25 11.33
N TYR A 74 -12.78 -14.48 10.43
CA TYR A 74 -13.95 -13.67 10.71
C TYR A 74 -15.04 -13.92 9.67
N ASP A 75 -16.09 -14.61 10.08
CA ASP A 75 -17.16 -15.11 9.19
C ASP A 75 -18.32 -14.12 8.97
N ALA A 76 -18.38 -13.01 9.71
CA ALA A 76 -19.43 -12.01 9.49
C ALA A 76 -19.20 -11.23 8.18
N PRO A 77 -20.25 -10.66 7.58
CA PRO A 77 -20.11 -9.81 6.42
C PRO A 77 -19.21 -8.61 6.69
N VAL A 78 -18.26 -8.37 5.80
CA VAL A 78 -17.31 -7.24 5.86
C VAL A 78 -17.36 -6.47 4.55
N ALA A 79 -17.40 -5.15 4.61
CA ALA A 79 -17.28 -4.26 3.47
C ALA A 79 -15.94 -3.51 3.51
N LEU A 80 -15.07 -3.78 2.54
CA LEU A 80 -13.80 -3.10 2.38
C LEU A 80 -13.96 -1.98 1.34
N PHE A 81 -13.84 -0.74 1.77
CA PHE A 81 -13.77 0.40 0.87
C PHE A 81 -12.31 0.69 0.52
N ARG A 82 -11.99 0.75 -0.74
CA ARG A 82 -10.64 1.05 -1.21
C ARG A 82 -10.64 1.93 -2.46
N PRO A 83 -9.58 2.71 -2.70
CA PRO A 83 -9.40 3.42 -3.96
C PRO A 83 -9.11 2.46 -5.12
N PRO A 84 -9.13 2.96 -6.38
CA PRO A 84 -8.66 2.22 -7.54
C PRO A 84 -7.25 1.68 -7.34
N LEU A 85 -7.00 0.46 -7.79
CA LEU A 85 -5.72 -0.20 -7.62
C LEU A 85 -4.68 0.33 -8.63
N ASP A 86 -3.49 0.64 -8.14
CA ASP A 86 -2.32 0.95 -8.98
C ASP A 86 -1.71 -0.34 -9.55
N LYS A 87 -2.29 -0.86 -10.63
CA LYS A 87 -1.82 -2.05 -11.35
C LYS A 87 -0.79 -1.68 -12.41
N HIS A 88 0.48 -1.49 -12.03
CA HIS A 88 1.51 -0.94 -12.90
C HIS A 88 2.28 -2.00 -13.70
N TRP A 89 2.83 -3.04 -13.05
CA TRP A 89 3.53 -4.14 -13.71
C TRP A 89 2.83 -5.47 -13.46
N LYS A 90 2.57 -6.19 -14.56
CA LYS A 90 2.09 -7.58 -14.47
C LYS A 90 3.30 -8.51 -14.41
N VAL A 91 3.37 -9.34 -13.38
CA VAL A 91 4.48 -10.27 -13.13
C VAL A 91 4.03 -11.73 -13.22
N THR A 92 4.96 -12.65 -12.97
CA THR A 92 4.72 -14.10 -13.07
C THR A 92 3.53 -14.52 -12.19
N GLY A 93 2.71 -15.43 -12.72
CA GLY A 93 1.50 -15.88 -12.02
C GLY A 93 0.31 -14.92 -12.10
N GLY A 94 0.37 -13.91 -12.99
CA GLY A 94 -0.73 -12.98 -13.22
C GLY A 94 -0.88 -11.90 -12.15
N ARG A 95 0.02 -11.85 -11.18
CA ARG A 95 0.02 -10.85 -10.12
C ARG A 95 0.40 -9.47 -10.65
N TRP A 96 -0.08 -8.43 -9.95
CA TRP A 96 0.26 -7.05 -10.24
C TRP A 96 1.17 -6.47 -9.18
N ILE A 97 2.03 -5.54 -9.60
CA ILE A 97 2.89 -4.73 -8.74
C ILE A 97 2.58 -3.27 -9.02
N SER A 98 2.46 -2.48 -7.95
CA SER A 98 2.20 -1.04 -7.99
C SER A 98 3.44 -0.24 -8.41
N SER A 99 3.24 1.04 -8.74
CA SER A 99 4.35 1.99 -8.99
C SER A 99 5.30 2.11 -7.80
N ALA A 100 4.81 1.91 -6.58
CA ALA A 100 5.60 1.83 -5.34
C ALA A 100 6.37 0.50 -5.16
N LYS A 101 6.28 -0.42 -6.14
CA LYS A 101 6.95 -1.74 -6.14
C LYS A 101 6.46 -2.70 -5.06
N GLU A 102 5.18 -2.66 -4.77
CA GLU A 102 4.50 -3.55 -3.85
C GLU A 102 3.50 -4.44 -4.60
N TYR A 103 3.23 -5.63 -4.09
CA TYR A 103 2.16 -6.46 -4.66
C TYR A 103 0.81 -5.79 -4.48
N VAL A 104 -0.01 -5.88 -5.51
CA VAL A 104 -1.38 -5.37 -5.52
C VAL A 104 -2.34 -6.54 -5.36
N PHE A 105 -3.14 -6.48 -4.31
CA PHE A 105 -4.21 -7.43 -4.03
C PHE A 105 -5.56 -6.76 -4.23
N ASP A 106 -6.49 -7.45 -4.87
CA ASP A 106 -7.82 -6.89 -5.14
C ASP A 106 -8.63 -6.65 -3.85
N ASP A 107 -8.33 -7.40 -2.81
CA ASP A 107 -8.97 -7.43 -1.50
C ASP A 107 -8.05 -7.05 -0.33
N ASN A 108 -6.88 -6.48 -0.62
CA ASN A 108 -5.81 -6.22 0.35
C ASN A 108 -5.35 -7.48 1.12
N ASP A 109 -5.48 -8.67 0.49
CA ASP A 109 -5.11 -9.98 1.06
C ASP A 109 -5.95 -10.40 2.28
N TRP A 110 -7.19 -9.88 2.40
CA TRP A 110 -8.09 -10.18 3.51
C TRP A 110 -8.99 -11.40 3.27
N SER A 111 -9.28 -11.79 2.03
CA SER A 111 -10.17 -12.92 1.71
C SER A 111 -9.81 -14.24 2.40
N PRO A 112 -8.53 -14.57 2.66
CA PRO A 112 -8.19 -15.78 3.38
C PRO A 112 -8.72 -15.83 4.82
N LEU A 113 -8.92 -14.68 5.46
CA LEU A 113 -9.39 -14.53 6.83
C LEU A 113 -10.87 -14.12 6.92
N MET A 114 -11.40 -13.56 5.84
CA MET A 114 -12.75 -12.96 5.76
C MET A 114 -13.46 -13.48 4.51
N PRO A 115 -14.04 -14.70 4.54
CA PRO A 115 -14.65 -15.31 3.36
C PRO A 115 -15.87 -14.53 2.85
N ASN A 116 -16.53 -13.75 3.70
CA ASN A 116 -17.68 -12.92 3.37
C ASN A 116 -17.31 -11.43 3.11
N LEU A 117 -16.11 -11.19 2.58
CA LEU A 117 -15.62 -9.85 2.25
C LEU A 117 -16.21 -9.35 0.93
N THR A 118 -16.83 -8.17 0.97
CA THR A 118 -17.25 -7.41 -0.21
C THR A 118 -16.29 -6.23 -0.43
N VAL A 119 -15.67 -6.15 -1.60
CA VAL A 119 -14.76 -5.05 -1.95
C VAL A 119 -15.49 -3.99 -2.74
N LEU A 120 -15.44 -2.75 -2.26
CA LEU A 120 -16.12 -1.60 -2.83
C LEU A 120 -15.10 -0.53 -3.21
N GLU A 121 -14.91 -0.31 -4.51
CA GLU A 121 -14.01 0.73 -5.00
C GLU A 121 -14.63 2.12 -4.85
N VAL A 122 -13.85 3.08 -4.35
CA VAL A 122 -14.25 4.48 -4.16
C VAL A 122 -13.27 5.37 -4.91
N PRO A 123 -13.73 6.42 -5.61
CA PRO A 123 -12.83 7.35 -6.30
C PRO A 123 -11.82 8.01 -5.35
N GLY A 124 -10.67 8.42 -5.90
CA GLY A 124 -9.59 9.05 -5.15
C GLY A 124 -8.44 8.10 -4.83
N ASP A 125 -7.65 8.48 -3.87
CA ASP A 125 -6.58 7.69 -3.24
C ASP A 125 -6.90 7.44 -1.76
N HIS A 126 -5.95 6.86 -1.03
CA HIS A 126 -6.15 6.51 0.38
C HIS A 126 -6.55 7.70 1.26
N ASP A 127 -6.03 8.88 0.98
CA ASP A 127 -6.29 10.09 1.77
C ASP A 127 -7.53 10.84 1.26
N SER A 128 -7.71 10.91 -0.06
CA SER A 128 -8.78 11.70 -0.69
C SER A 128 -10.11 10.99 -0.80
N MET A 129 -10.18 9.65 -0.67
CA MET A 129 -11.43 8.89 -0.75
C MET A 129 -12.45 9.29 0.33
N VAL A 130 -12.00 9.81 1.47
CA VAL A 130 -12.84 10.30 2.59
C VAL A 130 -13.10 11.80 2.54
N LEU A 131 -12.61 12.49 1.51
CA LEU A 131 -12.79 13.93 1.31
C LEU A 131 -13.78 14.21 0.17
N GLU A 132 -14.31 15.44 0.14
CA GLU A 132 -15.13 15.90 -1.00
C GLU A 132 -14.29 15.99 -2.29
N PRO A 133 -14.84 15.58 -3.43
CA PRO A 133 -16.21 15.07 -3.66
C PRO A 133 -16.36 13.55 -3.46
N ASN A 134 -15.29 12.79 -3.25
CA ASN A 134 -15.25 11.34 -3.27
C ASN A 134 -16.05 10.70 -2.11
N VAL A 135 -16.06 11.35 -0.95
CA VAL A 135 -16.81 10.90 0.23
C VAL A 135 -18.29 10.69 -0.04
N ARG A 136 -18.88 11.40 -0.99
CA ARG A 136 -20.30 11.22 -1.38
C ARG A 136 -20.54 9.85 -1.99
N VAL A 137 -19.60 9.37 -2.83
CA VAL A 137 -19.66 8.03 -3.42
C VAL A 137 -19.49 6.97 -2.35
N MET A 138 -18.52 7.17 -1.44
CA MET A 138 -18.29 6.28 -0.30
C MET A 138 -19.54 6.19 0.59
N ALA A 139 -20.11 7.32 0.99
CA ALA A 139 -21.31 7.38 1.82
C ALA A 139 -22.52 6.70 1.17
N SER A 140 -22.70 6.89 -0.15
CA SER A 140 -23.77 6.21 -0.89
C SER A 140 -23.62 4.69 -0.86
N LYS A 141 -22.41 4.20 -1.12
CA LYS A 141 -22.11 2.75 -1.08
C LYS A 141 -22.25 2.17 0.33
N LEU A 142 -21.76 2.89 1.35
CA LEU A 142 -21.89 2.50 2.74
C LEU A 142 -23.37 2.39 3.15
N ARG A 143 -24.20 3.36 2.78
CA ARG A 143 -25.65 3.32 3.02
C ARG A 143 -26.29 2.08 2.41
N THR A 144 -25.91 1.73 1.19
CA THR A 144 -26.42 0.52 0.52
C THR A 144 -26.05 -0.74 1.32
N GLN A 145 -24.78 -0.86 1.75
CA GLN A 145 -24.34 -2.01 2.55
C GLN A 145 -25.06 -2.12 3.90
N ILE A 146 -25.32 -0.99 4.58
CA ILE A 146 -26.09 -0.99 5.83
C ILE A 146 -27.52 -1.49 5.58
N LEU A 147 -28.20 -0.98 4.57
CA LEU A 147 -29.57 -1.39 4.24
C LEU A 147 -29.67 -2.87 3.83
N GLU A 148 -28.67 -3.40 3.13
CA GLU A 148 -28.57 -4.82 2.77
C GLU A 148 -28.34 -5.70 3.99
N ALA A 149 -27.59 -5.23 4.99
CA ALA A 149 -27.32 -5.96 6.22
C ALA A 149 -28.50 -5.96 7.21
N GLU A 150 -29.42 -4.99 7.09
CA GLU A 150 -30.61 -4.86 7.93
C GLU A 150 -31.84 -5.59 7.36
N ALA A 151 -31.75 -6.09 6.12
CA ALA A 151 -32.88 -6.73 5.40
C ALA A 151 -32.95 -8.22 5.68
#